data_17e2e9bab70100945b970a519fa88221
#
_entry.id   17e2e9bab70100945b970a519fa88221
#
_cell.length_a   1.000
_cell.length_b   1.000
_cell.length_c   1.000
_cell.angle_alpha   90.00
_cell.angle_beta   90.00
_cell.angle_gamma   90.00
#
_symmetry.space_group_name_H-M   'P 1'
#
loop_
_entity.id
_entity.type
_entity.pdbx_description
1 polymer ?
#
loop_
_entity_poly.entity_id
_entity_poly.type
_entity_poly.pdbx_seq_one_letter_code
_entity_poly.pdbx_strand_id
1 'polypeptide(L)'
;MDTEQKNILDGVIDLHVHTAPDVIHRTYNDLELTDAAVRAGARAIVIKGHHCGTVSRAALCNAYNRTVHGDNSFYMYGGLVLNREAGGLNEQAVQTALRMGAKIIWLPTVDAENEYRKRGKTGGIRMTDSRGNLLPELLSIFSLIKAYDAVLGAHLPGGDSLCGGWCAQRRRAKDRDHAPGILGRGSERFQAEGASGGLRRHL
;
A
#
# COMPACT_ATOMS: atom_id res chain seq x y z
N MET A 1 16.20 36.67 18.81
CA MET A 1 15.36 35.49 19.10
C MET A 1 14.85 35.03 17.75
N ASP A 2 15.63 34.11 17.13
CA ASP A 2 15.17 33.49 15.90
C ASP A 2 14.02 32.55 16.26
N THR A 3 12.82 32.91 15.87
CA THR A 3 11.69 31.99 15.87
C THR A 3 12.00 30.93 14.80
N GLU A 4 12.54 29.81 15.20
CA GLU A 4 12.68 28.62 14.35
C GLU A 4 11.32 28.36 13.71
N GLN A 5 11.21 28.68 12.43
CA GLN A 5 9.97 28.47 11.67
C GLN A 5 9.78 26.97 11.56
N LYS A 6 8.95 26.40 12.45
CA LYS A 6 8.67 24.96 12.51
C LYS A 6 8.21 24.51 11.13
N ASN A 7 8.94 23.57 10.52
CA ASN A 7 8.56 23.02 9.23
C ASN A 7 7.21 22.29 9.40
N ILE A 8 6.17 22.76 8.71
CA ILE A 8 4.82 22.21 8.80
C ILE A 8 4.74 20.74 8.35
N LEU A 9 5.73 20.26 7.58
CA LEU A 9 5.83 18.90 7.09
C LEU A 9 6.59 17.97 8.05
N ASP A 10 7.18 18.51 9.10
CA ASP A 10 7.91 17.71 10.08
C ASP A 10 6.99 16.72 10.80
N GLY A 11 7.37 15.43 10.74
CA GLY A 11 6.61 14.34 11.32
C GLY A 11 5.33 13.95 10.55
N VAL A 12 5.04 14.57 9.39
CA VAL A 12 3.84 14.28 8.57
C VAL A 12 3.87 12.84 8.06
N ILE A 13 2.70 12.21 8.05
CA ILE A 13 2.44 10.94 7.40
C ILE A 13 1.42 11.19 6.27
N ASP A 14 1.84 11.02 5.02
CA ASP A 14 0.95 11.09 3.86
C ASP A 14 0.58 9.69 3.38
N LEU A 15 -0.70 9.38 3.38
CA LEU A 15 -1.20 8.04 3.05
C LEU A 15 -1.55 7.86 1.57
N HIS A 16 -1.34 8.88 0.70
CA HIS A 16 -1.83 8.81 -0.66
C HIS A 16 -1.04 9.72 -1.61
N VAL A 17 0.11 9.26 -2.07
CA VAL A 17 0.92 9.98 -3.05
C VAL A 17 1.14 9.11 -4.28
N HIS A 18 1.10 9.72 -5.46
CA HIS A 18 1.40 9.07 -6.72
C HIS A 18 2.76 9.52 -7.26
N THR A 19 3.57 8.57 -7.70
CA THR A 19 4.91 8.79 -8.24
C THR A 19 5.14 8.03 -9.55
N ALA A 20 6.12 8.44 -10.32
CA ALA A 20 6.62 7.66 -11.45
C ALA A 20 7.45 6.45 -10.95
N PRO A 21 7.44 5.31 -11.70
CA PRO A 21 6.75 5.11 -12.96
C PRO A 21 5.24 4.96 -12.80
N ASP A 22 4.47 5.62 -13.66
CA ASP A 22 3.01 5.53 -13.74
C ASP A 22 2.61 5.73 -15.21
N VAL A 23 1.40 5.31 -15.60
CA VAL A 23 0.83 5.57 -16.94
C VAL A 23 0.44 7.03 -17.10
N ILE A 24 0.32 7.78 -16.01
CA ILE A 24 0.09 9.22 -15.98
C ILE A 24 1.39 9.91 -15.59
N HIS A 25 1.73 11.01 -16.24
CA HIS A 25 2.90 11.81 -15.85
C HIS A 25 2.82 12.24 -14.38
N ARG A 26 3.92 12.03 -13.65
CA ARG A 26 4.07 12.40 -12.23
C ARG A 26 5.25 13.34 -12.06
N THR A 27 5.15 14.24 -11.11
CA THR A 27 6.19 15.26 -10.83
C THR A 27 7.47 14.62 -10.32
N TYR A 28 7.35 13.61 -9.47
CA TYR A 28 8.47 12.91 -8.85
C TYR A 28 8.48 11.43 -9.24
N ASN A 29 9.65 10.84 -9.39
CA ASN A 29 9.82 9.41 -9.24
C ASN A 29 9.93 9.03 -7.76
N ASP A 30 10.00 7.74 -7.47
CA ASP A 30 10.03 7.23 -6.09
C ASP A 30 11.24 7.74 -5.30
N LEU A 31 12.41 7.80 -5.92
CA LEU A 31 13.65 8.21 -5.25
C LEU A 31 13.67 9.72 -5.01
N GLU A 32 13.25 10.51 -6.00
CA GLU A 32 13.11 11.96 -5.87
C GLU A 32 12.11 12.34 -4.77
N LEU A 33 10.99 11.59 -4.67
CA LEU A 33 10.04 11.78 -3.58
C LEU A 33 10.66 11.40 -2.23
N THR A 34 11.46 10.33 -2.17
CA THR A 34 12.18 9.93 -0.95
C THR A 34 13.10 11.05 -0.50
N ASP A 35 13.91 11.60 -1.40
CA ASP A 35 14.81 12.73 -1.09
C ASP A 35 14.05 13.96 -0.60
N ALA A 36 12.94 14.29 -1.25
CA ALA A 36 12.12 15.44 -0.87
C ALA A 36 11.48 15.24 0.50
N ALA A 37 10.99 14.05 0.79
CA ALA A 37 10.34 13.70 2.05
C ALA A 37 11.32 13.74 3.24
N VAL A 38 12.50 13.17 3.05
CA VAL A 38 13.57 13.20 4.07
C VAL A 38 13.99 14.64 4.36
N ARG A 39 14.24 15.46 3.34
CA ARG A 39 14.56 16.89 3.52
C ARG A 39 13.45 17.69 4.20
N ALA A 40 12.21 17.29 3.98
CA ALA A 40 11.04 17.93 4.60
C ALA A 40 10.77 17.47 6.04
N GLY A 41 11.50 16.47 6.54
CA GLY A 41 11.26 15.89 7.86
C GLY A 41 9.99 15.03 7.94
N ALA A 42 9.45 14.58 6.82
CA ALA A 42 8.29 13.71 6.82
C ALA A 42 8.60 12.38 7.53
N ARG A 43 7.62 11.83 8.23
CA ARG A 43 7.78 10.54 8.93
C ARG A 43 7.50 9.35 8.03
N ALA A 44 6.48 9.43 7.20
CA ALA A 44 6.15 8.34 6.28
C ALA A 44 5.33 8.82 5.10
N ILE A 45 5.46 8.11 3.98
CA ILE A 45 4.63 8.28 2.80
C ILE A 45 4.15 6.90 2.33
N VAL A 46 2.90 6.81 1.89
CA VAL A 46 2.39 5.64 1.18
C VAL A 46 2.25 5.95 -0.30
N ILE A 47 3.08 5.27 -1.13
CA ILE A 47 2.93 5.38 -2.58
C ILE A 47 1.75 4.55 -3.07
N LYS A 48 0.91 5.15 -3.91
CA LYS A 48 -0.24 4.52 -4.53
C LYS A 48 -0.07 4.45 -6.04
N GLY A 49 -0.25 3.26 -6.62
CA GLY A 49 -0.35 3.05 -8.07
C GLY A 49 -1.74 2.55 -8.42
N HIS A 50 -2.38 3.12 -9.46
CA HIS A 50 -3.70 2.62 -9.89
C HIS A 50 -3.62 1.28 -10.61
N HIS A 51 -2.50 1.02 -11.29
CA HIS A 51 -2.35 -0.10 -12.22
C HIS A 51 -1.43 -1.20 -11.72
N CYS A 52 -0.56 -0.91 -10.75
CA CYS A 52 0.39 -1.87 -10.20
C CYS A 52 0.52 -1.73 -8.69
N GLY A 53 0.88 -2.83 -8.01
CA GLY A 53 1.28 -2.79 -6.61
C GLY A 53 2.58 -1.98 -6.43
N THR A 54 2.68 -1.27 -5.32
CA THR A 54 3.81 -0.37 -5.03
C THR A 54 4.72 -0.86 -3.90
N VAL A 55 4.48 -2.06 -3.37
CA VAL A 55 5.19 -2.58 -2.20
C VAL A 55 6.68 -2.77 -2.46
N SER A 56 7.05 -3.35 -3.61
CA SER A 56 8.46 -3.54 -3.99
C SER A 56 9.17 -2.20 -4.22
N ARG A 57 8.48 -1.23 -4.82
CA ARG A 57 8.99 0.13 -5.02
C ARG A 57 9.32 0.80 -3.69
N ALA A 58 8.39 0.73 -2.73
CA ALA A 58 8.59 1.25 -1.38
C ALA A 58 9.76 0.58 -0.65
N ALA A 59 9.93 -0.74 -0.80
CA ALA A 59 11.06 -1.46 -0.22
C ALA A 59 12.41 -0.96 -0.77
N LEU A 60 12.48 -0.69 -2.09
CA LEU A 60 13.67 -0.11 -2.73
C LEU A 60 13.94 1.32 -2.25
N CYS A 61 12.91 2.15 -2.09
CA CYS A 61 13.05 3.49 -1.51
C CYS A 61 13.62 3.46 -0.10
N ASN A 62 13.15 2.53 0.73
CA ASN A 62 13.69 2.38 2.09
C ASN A 62 15.14 1.90 2.09
N ALA A 63 15.53 1.03 1.16
CA ALA A 63 16.92 0.62 1.00
C ALA A 63 17.80 1.80 0.55
N TYR A 64 17.33 2.55 -0.44
CA TYR A 64 17.97 3.77 -0.92
C TYR A 64 18.15 4.80 0.21
N ASN A 65 17.09 5.10 0.96
CA ASN A 65 17.13 6.04 2.08
C ASN A 65 18.21 5.68 3.10
N ARG A 66 18.27 4.42 3.52
CA ARG A 66 19.32 3.95 4.44
C ARG A 66 20.72 4.10 3.89
N THR A 67 20.91 3.88 2.60
CA THR A 67 22.24 3.92 1.97
C THR A 67 22.70 5.34 1.70
N VAL A 68 21.83 6.22 1.24
CA VAL A 68 22.18 7.57 0.78
C VAL A 68 22.08 8.59 1.92
N HIS A 69 21.02 8.52 2.72
CA HIS A 69 20.78 9.50 3.78
C HIS A 69 21.16 8.99 5.16
N GLY A 70 21.35 7.68 5.35
CA GLY A 70 21.57 7.09 6.68
C GLY A 70 20.39 7.30 7.63
N ASP A 71 19.23 7.72 7.08
CA ASP A 71 18.07 8.07 7.85
C ASP A 71 17.18 6.86 8.14
N ASN A 72 16.84 6.67 9.41
CA ASN A 72 15.92 5.64 9.87
C ASN A 72 14.62 6.24 10.43
N SER A 73 14.42 7.54 10.33
CA SER A 73 13.21 8.23 10.81
C SER A 73 12.09 8.24 9.77
N PHE A 74 12.44 8.24 8.48
CA PHE A 74 11.51 8.21 7.36
C PHE A 74 11.26 6.80 6.83
N TYR A 75 10.00 6.50 6.50
CA TYR A 75 9.61 5.24 5.87
C TYR A 75 8.70 5.44 4.67
N MET A 76 9.04 4.78 3.55
CA MET A 76 8.16 4.63 2.41
C MET A 76 7.36 3.34 2.54
N TYR A 77 6.04 3.42 2.41
CA TYR A 77 5.15 2.27 2.39
C TYR A 77 4.49 2.14 1.02
N GLY A 78 4.14 0.91 0.69
CA GLY A 78 3.39 0.58 -0.52
C GLY A 78 2.08 -0.11 -0.21
N GLY A 79 1.31 -0.32 -1.25
CA GLY A 79 0.04 -1.02 -1.17
C GLY A 79 -0.38 -1.58 -2.52
N LEU A 80 -1.64 -2.02 -2.58
CA LEU A 80 -2.26 -2.58 -3.77
C LEU A 80 -3.64 -1.95 -3.98
N VAL A 81 -3.97 -1.59 -5.21
CA VAL A 81 -5.31 -1.15 -5.62
C VAL A 81 -5.98 -2.29 -6.39
N LEU A 82 -7.22 -2.62 -6.04
CA LEU A 82 -7.97 -3.73 -6.60
C LEU A 82 -8.63 -3.38 -7.95
N ASN A 83 -7.86 -2.74 -8.83
CA ASN A 83 -8.25 -2.50 -10.20
C ASN A 83 -7.97 -3.74 -11.08
N ARG A 84 -8.28 -3.69 -12.38
CA ARG A 84 -8.20 -4.83 -13.30
C ARG A 84 -6.81 -5.42 -13.42
N GLU A 85 -5.79 -4.59 -13.40
CA GLU A 85 -4.40 -5.00 -13.52
C GLU A 85 -3.93 -5.84 -12.31
N ALA A 86 -4.58 -5.67 -11.15
CA ALA A 86 -4.39 -6.53 -9.99
C ALA A 86 -5.29 -7.79 -10.01
N GLY A 87 -6.12 -7.93 -11.04
CA GLY A 87 -7.12 -9.01 -11.15
C GLY A 87 -8.43 -8.70 -10.43
N GLY A 88 -8.75 -7.43 -10.15
CA GLY A 88 -9.97 -7.03 -9.44
C GLY A 88 -9.94 -7.45 -7.96
N LEU A 89 -11.03 -8.07 -7.48
CA LEU A 89 -11.14 -8.60 -6.12
C LEU A 89 -10.35 -9.91 -5.97
N ASN A 90 -9.04 -9.83 -6.14
CA ASN A 90 -8.13 -10.96 -6.17
C ASN A 90 -7.49 -11.19 -4.79
N GLU A 91 -7.96 -12.19 -4.05
CA GLU A 91 -7.44 -12.56 -2.73
C GLU A 91 -5.95 -12.92 -2.74
N GLN A 92 -5.50 -13.63 -3.76
CA GLN A 92 -4.09 -14.07 -3.85
C GLN A 92 -3.16 -12.88 -4.04
N ALA A 93 -3.55 -11.89 -4.87
CA ALA A 93 -2.80 -10.67 -5.04
C ALA A 93 -2.74 -9.87 -3.73
N VAL A 94 -3.85 -9.79 -3.00
CA VAL A 94 -3.91 -9.13 -1.69
C VAL A 94 -3.01 -9.84 -0.68
N GLN A 95 -3.12 -11.16 -0.57
CA GLN A 95 -2.30 -11.94 0.35
C GLN A 95 -0.80 -11.77 0.06
N THR A 96 -0.42 -11.82 -1.22
CA THR A 96 0.96 -11.61 -1.64
C THR A 96 1.45 -10.21 -1.28
N ALA A 97 0.67 -9.17 -1.59
CA ALA A 97 1.02 -7.79 -1.25
C ALA A 97 1.19 -7.59 0.26
N LEU A 98 0.29 -8.15 1.07
CA LEU A 98 0.34 -8.09 2.54
C LEU A 98 1.58 -8.81 3.09
N ARG A 99 1.89 -10.00 2.57
CA ARG A 99 3.11 -10.75 2.95
C ARG A 99 4.39 -10.00 2.59
N MET A 100 4.38 -9.23 1.51
CA MET A 100 5.49 -8.35 1.11
C MET A 100 5.57 -7.06 1.95
N GLY A 101 4.58 -6.78 2.81
CA GLY A 101 4.58 -5.63 3.70
C GLY A 101 3.68 -4.47 3.25
N ALA A 102 2.69 -4.71 2.39
CA ALA A 102 1.68 -3.70 2.08
C ALA A 102 1.02 -3.17 3.35
N LYS A 103 0.91 -1.86 3.46
CA LYS A 103 0.23 -1.21 4.60
C LYS A 103 -1.18 -0.77 4.27
N ILE A 104 -1.51 -0.60 3.00
CA ILE A 104 -2.85 -0.23 2.55
C ILE A 104 -3.26 -1.11 1.38
N ILE A 105 -4.48 -1.62 1.44
CA ILE A 105 -5.18 -2.22 0.29
C ILE A 105 -6.34 -1.29 -0.06
N TRP A 106 -6.34 -0.77 -1.28
CA TRP A 106 -7.44 0.08 -1.76
C TRP A 106 -8.47 -0.75 -2.54
N LEU A 107 -9.73 -0.49 -2.27
CA LEU A 107 -10.83 -0.97 -3.11
C LEU A 107 -10.66 -0.46 -4.54
N PRO A 108 -11.38 -1.06 -5.53
CA PRO A 108 -11.36 -0.60 -6.91
C PRO A 108 -11.57 0.91 -6.99
N THR A 109 -10.78 1.57 -7.82
CA THR A 109 -10.83 3.02 -8.02
C THR A 109 -11.28 3.34 -9.44
N VAL A 110 -10.33 3.48 -10.37
CA VAL A 110 -10.63 3.85 -11.76
C VAL A 110 -11.48 2.80 -12.51
N ASP A 111 -11.43 1.54 -12.06
CA ASP A 111 -12.19 0.43 -12.61
C ASP A 111 -13.44 0.07 -11.80
N ALA A 112 -13.75 0.79 -10.73
CA ALA A 112 -14.96 0.57 -9.96
C ALA A 112 -16.22 0.77 -10.85
N GLU A 113 -17.25 -0.05 -10.64
CA GLU A 113 -18.53 0.06 -11.37
C GLU A 113 -19.11 1.49 -11.31
N ASN A 114 -19.02 2.12 -10.16
CA ASN A 114 -19.46 3.50 -9.95
C ASN A 114 -18.70 4.49 -10.83
N GLU A 115 -17.39 4.37 -10.96
CA GLU A 115 -16.57 5.24 -11.80
C GLU A 115 -16.84 4.98 -13.30
N TYR A 116 -17.08 3.73 -13.68
CA TYR A 116 -17.50 3.39 -15.05
C TYR A 116 -18.86 4.00 -15.37
N ARG A 117 -19.84 3.88 -14.49
CA ARG A 117 -21.17 4.45 -14.66
C ARG A 117 -21.13 5.98 -14.81
N LYS A 118 -20.32 6.70 -14.00
CA LYS A 118 -20.13 8.15 -14.14
C LYS A 118 -19.58 8.56 -15.51
N ARG A 119 -18.77 7.69 -16.12
CA ARG A 119 -18.20 7.90 -17.45
C ARG A 119 -19.08 7.36 -18.59
N GLY A 120 -20.33 6.95 -18.30
CA GLY A 120 -21.23 6.35 -19.28
C GLY A 120 -20.80 4.96 -19.77
N LYS A 121 -19.92 4.27 -19.01
CA LYS A 121 -19.39 2.94 -19.33
C LYS A 121 -20.08 1.86 -18.48
N THR A 122 -20.04 0.64 -18.97
CA THR A 122 -20.52 -0.57 -18.26
C THR A 122 -19.36 -1.51 -17.94
N GLY A 123 -19.58 -2.52 -17.08
CA GLY A 123 -18.60 -3.57 -16.82
C GLY A 123 -17.51 -3.19 -15.82
N GLY A 124 -17.70 -2.17 -14.99
CA GLY A 124 -16.80 -1.89 -13.88
C GLY A 124 -16.81 -2.99 -12.81
N ILE A 125 -15.81 -2.99 -11.93
CA ILE A 125 -15.68 -3.97 -10.85
C ILE A 125 -16.75 -3.69 -9.80
N ARG A 126 -17.60 -4.70 -9.57
CA ARG A 126 -18.67 -4.66 -8.56
C ARG A 126 -18.16 -5.16 -7.22
N MET A 127 -18.66 -4.56 -6.14
CA MET A 127 -18.36 -4.95 -4.76
C MET A 127 -19.54 -5.65 -4.10
N THR A 128 -20.73 -5.58 -4.73
CA THR A 128 -21.97 -6.17 -4.23
C THR A 128 -22.67 -6.99 -5.30
N ASP A 129 -23.47 -7.95 -4.85
CA ASP A 129 -24.41 -8.69 -5.70
C ASP A 129 -25.62 -7.83 -6.12
N SER A 130 -26.57 -8.43 -6.87
CA SER A 130 -27.78 -7.74 -7.30
C SER A 130 -28.74 -7.39 -6.16
N ARG A 131 -28.55 -7.96 -4.97
CA ARG A 131 -29.33 -7.70 -3.76
C ARG A 131 -28.66 -6.70 -2.83
N GLY A 132 -27.47 -6.20 -3.19
CA GLY A 132 -26.69 -5.26 -2.39
C GLY A 132 -25.80 -5.90 -1.31
N ASN A 133 -25.71 -7.24 -1.26
CA ASN A 133 -24.80 -7.92 -0.34
C ASN A 133 -23.36 -7.84 -0.86
N LEU A 134 -22.39 -7.74 0.05
CA LEU A 134 -20.96 -7.78 -0.30
C LEU A 134 -20.62 -9.13 -0.95
N LEU A 135 -19.79 -9.09 -1.97
CA LEU A 135 -19.29 -10.29 -2.63
C LEU A 135 -18.42 -11.12 -1.69
N PRO A 136 -18.47 -12.47 -1.72
CA PRO A 136 -17.66 -13.33 -0.86
C PRO A 136 -16.15 -13.03 -0.93
N GLU A 137 -15.64 -12.76 -2.13
CA GLU A 137 -14.24 -12.42 -2.36
C GLU A 137 -13.83 -11.17 -1.57
N LEU A 138 -14.72 -10.18 -1.47
CA LEU A 138 -14.47 -8.96 -0.71
C LEU A 138 -14.43 -9.23 0.79
N LEU A 139 -15.27 -10.13 1.29
CA LEU A 139 -15.27 -10.54 2.70
C LEU A 139 -13.97 -11.25 3.07
N SER A 140 -13.48 -12.14 2.19
CA SER A 140 -12.18 -12.79 2.35
C SER A 140 -11.04 -11.77 2.36
N ILE A 141 -11.05 -10.80 1.45
CA ILE A 141 -10.07 -9.71 1.40
C ILE A 141 -10.09 -8.89 2.69
N PHE A 142 -11.25 -8.55 3.23
CA PHE A 142 -11.35 -7.84 4.51
C PHE A 142 -10.76 -8.64 5.66
N SER A 143 -10.96 -9.96 5.66
CA SER A 143 -10.38 -10.85 6.67
C SER A 143 -8.86 -10.86 6.60
N LEU A 144 -8.29 -10.90 5.40
CA LEU A 144 -6.84 -10.78 5.18
C LEU A 144 -6.29 -9.43 5.67
N ILE A 145 -6.92 -8.31 5.28
CA ILE A 145 -6.52 -6.96 5.70
C ILE A 145 -6.49 -6.86 7.23
N LYS A 146 -7.51 -7.42 7.89
CA LYS A 146 -7.58 -7.48 9.36
C LYS A 146 -6.46 -8.33 9.95
N ALA A 147 -6.21 -9.52 9.40
CA ALA A 147 -5.20 -10.45 9.91
C ALA A 147 -3.79 -9.88 9.85
N TYR A 148 -3.49 -9.05 8.84
CA TYR A 148 -2.19 -8.40 8.67
C TYR A 148 -2.10 -6.99 9.27
N ASP A 149 -3.11 -6.56 9.99
CA ASP A 149 -3.19 -5.19 10.57
C ASP A 149 -2.91 -4.08 9.54
N ALA A 150 -3.42 -4.28 8.32
CA ALA A 150 -3.31 -3.32 7.25
C ALA A 150 -4.53 -2.39 7.20
N VAL A 151 -4.42 -1.30 6.45
CA VAL A 151 -5.48 -0.30 6.27
C VAL A 151 -6.28 -0.65 5.03
N LEU A 152 -7.61 -0.56 5.13
CA LEU A 152 -8.49 -0.55 3.97
C LEU A 152 -8.66 0.88 3.47
N GLY A 153 -8.23 1.14 2.24
CA GLY A 153 -8.48 2.40 1.54
C GLY A 153 -9.73 2.31 0.68
N ALA A 154 -10.61 3.29 0.78
CA ALA A 154 -11.78 3.42 -0.08
C ALA A 154 -11.81 4.80 -0.72
N HIS A 155 -12.22 4.86 -2.00
CA HIS A 155 -12.54 6.11 -2.67
C HIS A 155 -14.05 6.13 -2.88
N LEU A 156 -14.75 6.73 -1.92
CA LEU A 156 -16.21 6.87 -1.99
C LEU A 156 -16.56 8.28 -2.48
N PRO A 157 -17.04 8.45 -3.70
CA PRO A 157 -17.64 9.70 -4.10
C PRO A 157 -19.06 9.78 -3.52
N GLY A 158 -19.31 10.78 -2.67
CA GLY A 158 -20.65 11.16 -2.25
C GLY A 158 -21.37 10.16 -1.35
N GLY A 159 -20.98 10.09 -0.09
CA GLY A 159 -21.91 9.83 1.00
C GLY A 159 -22.49 8.43 1.18
N ASP A 160 -22.21 7.45 0.33
CA ASP A 160 -22.77 6.12 0.49
C ASP A 160 -21.87 5.28 1.40
N SER A 161 -22.34 5.11 2.60
CA SER A 161 -21.66 4.59 3.78
C SER A 161 -21.52 3.05 3.78
N LEU A 162 -20.84 2.48 2.79
CA LEU A 162 -20.47 1.05 2.88
C LEU A 162 -19.33 0.77 3.87
N CYS A 163 -18.58 1.80 4.27
CA CYS A 163 -17.48 1.68 5.25
C CYS A 163 -17.83 2.13 6.68
N GLY A 164 -19.02 2.68 6.92
CA GLY A 164 -19.38 3.29 8.21
C GLY A 164 -19.26 2.36 9.43
N GLY A 165 -19.44 1.06 9.27
CA GLY A 165 -19.32 0.11 10.36
C GLY A 165 -17.90 -0.37 10.66
N TRP A 166 -17.02 -0.42 9.66
CA TRP A 166 -15.67 -0.98 9.81
C TRP A 166 -14.63 0.06 10.22
N CYS A 167 -14.71 1.28 9.69
CA CYS A 167 -13.82 2.38 10.11
C CYS A 167 -14.13 2.86 11.53
N ALA A 168 -15.38 2.75 12.00
CA ALA A 168 -15.77 3.16 13.35
C ALA A 168 -15.25 2.22 14.46
N GLN A 169 -15.02 0.94 14.17
CA GLN A 169 -14.53 0.01 15.19
C GLN A 169 -13.06 0.23 15.57
N ARG A 170 -12.24 0.86 14.72
CA ARG A 170 -10.82 1.14 15.05
C ARG A 170 -10.61 2.40 15.90
N ARG A 171 -11.58 3.33 15.99
CA ARG A 171 -11.43 4.52 16.83
C ARG A 171 -11.46 4.23 18.33
N ARG A 172 -11.96 3.08 18.78
CA ARG A 172 -12.06 2.71 20.20
C ARG A 172 -10.87 1.91 20.73
N ALA A 173 -9.91 1.50 19.89
CA ALA A 173 -8.76 0.69 20.30
C ALA A 173 -7.45 1.49 20.47
N LYS A 174 -7.43 2.81 20.23
CA LYS A 174 -6.20 3.63 20.27
C LYS A 174 -5.98 4.37 21.60
N ASP A 175 -6.75 4.13 22.62
CA ASP A 175 -6.54 4.73 23.97
C ASP A 175 -5.86 3.77 24.94
N ARG A 176 -4.89 2.99 24.51
CA ARG A 176 -3.92 2.35 25.41
C ARG A 176 -2.54 2.35 24.79
N ASP A 177 -1.67 3.09 25.48
CA ASP A 177 -0.24 3.09 25.35
C ASP A 177 0.34 1.75 24.93
N HIS A 178 0.94 1.71 23.72
CA HIS A 178 2.18 1.01 23.40
C HIS A 178 2.38 1.11 21.89
N ALA A 179 3.40 1.84 21.48
CA ALA A 179 3.97 1.65 20.16
C ALA A 179 4.54 0.21 20.14
N PRO A 180 3.97 -0.71 19.35
CA PRO A 180 4.64 -1.99 19.15
C PRO A 180 5.85 -1.73 18.28
N GLY A 181 7.02 -2.07 18.82
CA GLY A 181 8.26 -2.09 18.07
C GLY A 181 8.08 -2.89 16.80
N ILE A 182 8.29 -2.21 15.66
CA ILE A 182 8.36 -2.85 14.35
C ILE A 182 9.73 -3.52 14.27
N LEU A 183 9.87 -4.69 14.89
CA LEU A 183 10.90 -5.69 14.66
C LEU A 183 10.40 -7.02 15.22
N GLY A 184 9.44 -7.60 14.53
CA GLY A 184 9.10 -9.01 14.67
C GLY A 184 10.16 -9.81 13.92
N ARG A 185 10.97 -10.51 14.68
CA ARG A 185 11.94 -11.50 14.22
C ARG A 185 11.26 -12.52 13.30
N GLY A 186 11.73 -12.63 12.10
CA GLY A 186 11.41 -13.63 11.13
C GLY A 186 12.61 -13.85 10.23
N SER A 187 13.80 -14.08 10.83
CA SER A 187 14.96 -14.61 10.10
C SER A 187 14.85 -16.15 10.07
N GLU A 188 13.94 -16.67 9.30
CA GLU A 188 14.11 -18.04 8.83
C GLU A 188 15.15 -18.01 7.71
N ARG A 189 16.30 -18.56 8.02
CA ARG A 189 17.38 -18.81 7.07
C ARG A 189 16.85 -19.70 5.98
N PHE A 190 16.78 -19.20 4.76
CA PHE A 190 16.75 -20.04 3.58
C PHE A 190 18.10 -20.75 3.51
N GLN A 191 18.14 -22.02 3.91
CA GLN A 191 19.23 -22.91 3.57
C GLN A 191 19.08 -23.26 2.10
N ALA A 192 19.97 -22.73 1.28
CA ALA A 192 20.16 -23.20 -0.07
C ALA A 192 20.82 -24.59 0.02
N GLU A 193 20.06 -25.64 -0.16
CA GLU A 193 20.62 -26.96 -0.43
C GLU A 193 21.31 -26.94 -1.78
N GLY A 194 22.61 -27.18 -1.75
CA GLY A 194 23.46 -27.23 -2.92
C GLY A 194 23.12 -28.43 -3.80
N ALA A 195 22.67 -28.18 -5.00
CA ALA A 195 22.69 -29.13 -6.10
C ALA A 195 24.00 -28.93 -6.88
N SER A 196 25.04 -29.68 -6.48
CA SER A 196 26.22 -29.90 -7.27
C SER A 196 25.85 -30.85 -8.42
N GLY A 197 25.53 -30.35 -9.58
CA GLY A 197 25.36 -31.09 -10.82
C GLY A 197 26.41 -30.66 -11.83
N GLY A 198 27.44 -31.49 -12.01
CA GLY A 198 28.57 -31.25 -12.90
C GLY A 198 28.17 -31.09 -14.36
N LEU A 199 28.57 -29.98 -14.95
CA LEU A 199 28.51 -29.75 -16.40
C LEU A 199 29.76 -30.39 -17.03
N ARG A 200 29.61 -31.59 -17.60
CA ARG A 200 30.63 -32.16 -18.52
C ARG A 200 30.53 -31.42 -19.85
N ARG A 201 31.65 -30.80 -20.24
CA ARG A 201 31.90 -30.30 -21.60
C ARG A 201 32.00 -31.50 -22.54
N HIS A 202 31.29 -31.46 -23.67
CA HIS A 202 31.64 -32.09 -24.92
C HIS A 202 31.54 -31.07 -26.05
N LEU A 203 32.64 -31.01 -26.75
CA LEU A 203 33.03 -30.43 -28.00
C LEU A 203 31.94 -29.89 -28.92
#